data_12bf346d849928aa58d9a3ef18826652
#
_entry.id   12bf346d849928aa58d9a3ef18826652
#
_cell.length_a   1.000
_cell.length_b   1.000
_cell.length_c   1.000
_cell.angle_alpha   90.00
_cell.angle_beta   90.00
_cell.angle_gamma   90.00
#
_symmetry.space_group_name_H-M   'P 1'
#
loop_
_entity.id
_entity.type
_entity.pdbx_description
1 polymer ?
#
loop_
_entity_poly.entity_id
_entity_poly.type
_entity_poly.pdbx_seq_one_letter_code
_entity_poly.pdbx_strand_id
1 'polypeptide(L)'
;MSHPIPPRLAALRQAMVAHNVAACLVPTADPHLSEYLPDHWAAREWLSGFTGSAGTLIVSRDEAGLWTDSRYFSQAEQQLAGSGVALMKQKVAHAPEHLTWLQQHLHAGDAVAIAGDSLSPASRRQVTRLLEDVGAHLRTDLDLPAAVWADRPALPKSPVVEHALAWAHTPRSDKLARVRTAMRKAGATHHLVSSLDDVAWLTNLRGSDVECNPVFLAHLLIEAEGKATLFVDRGKLTDPLVAALGKDGVQIADYAAIADALGELAATDVLLLDPGKIVCAVADAVPASVKQLEAANPSTAMKARKSAAELDHIRDTMRRDGAALVRAFRRLEERLAAGMSQTELDVDVLVREERAAQPHFIGESFATIAGYQANGALPHYRATPEHHSALARKGLLLVDSGGQYLGGTTDITRVLALGETTAEQRRDATLVMKGLIALSRARFPKGASGPQLDALARAPLWAAGMDYGHGTGHGVGYFLNVHEGPQGIRPPISGGALVALEPGMITSIEPGLYKPARHGIRHENLAVVVEAEQTEFGDFLAFETLTLCPFDRRALEPNLLNPEERAWLDDYHASVRAALSPLLDDADLAWLERHCAPL
;
A
#
# COMPACT_ATOMS: atom_id res chain seq x y z
N MET A 1 -29.88 -19.08 -4.85
CA MET A 1 -29.60 -18.21 -6.03
C MET A 1 -28.38 -18.78 -6.72
N SER A 2 -28.31 -18.75 -8.05
CA SER A 2 -27.11 -19.21 -8.79
C SER A 2 -25.94 -18.25 -8.53
N HIS A 3 -24.73 -18.80 -8.38
CA HIS A 3 -23.51 -18.00 -8.18
C HIS A 3 -23.28 -17.06 -9.38
N PRO A 4 -22.98 -15.76 -9.19
CA PRO A 4 -22.90 -14.79 -10.28
C PRO A 4 -21.67 -14.97 -11.21
N ILE A 5 -20.62 -15.65 -10.76
CA ILE A 5 -19.34 -15.76 -11.47
C ILE A 5 -19.38 -16.69 -12.70
N PRO A 6 -19.96 -17.91 -12.66
CA PRO A 6 -19.95 -18.80 -13.83
C PRO A 6 -20.54 -18.18 -15.11
N PRO A 7 -21.65 -17.41 -15.09
CA PRO A 7 -22.14 -16.71 -16.28
C PRO A 7 -21.15 -15.65 -16.80
N ARG A 8 -20.44 -14.93 -15.92
CA ARG A 8 -19.43 -13.93 -16.32
C ARG A 8 -18.23 -14.58 -17.00
N LEU A 9 -17.74 -15.70 -16.46
CA LEU A 9 -16.68 -16.49 -17.09
C LEU A 9 -17.11 -17.07 -18.44
N ALA A 10 -18.36 -17.51 -18.58
CA ALA A 10 -18.90 -17.99 -19.86
C ALA A 10 -18.94 -16.88 -20.90
N ALA A 11 -19.37 -15.67 -20.55
CA ALA A 11 -19.36 -14.52 -21.44
C ALA A 11 -17.93 -14.14 -21.88
N LEU A 12 -16.97 -14.13 -20.94
CA LEU A 12 -15.57 -13.87 -21.25
C LEU A 12 -15.00 -14.93 -22.22
N ARG A 13 -15.29 -16.22 -22.02
CA ARG A 13 -14.86 -17.28 -22.93
C ARG A 13 -15.46 -17.13 -24.32
N GLN A 14 -16.72 -16.69 -24.43
CA GLN A 14 -17.32 -16.39 -25.75
C GLN A 14 -16.57 -15.24 -26.44
N ALA A 15 -16.20 -14.17 -25.72
CA ALA A 15 -15.41 -13.10 -26.29
C ALA A 15 -13.99 -13.58 -26.67
N MET A 16 -13.35 -14.43 -25.87
CA MET A 16 -12.06 -15.05 -26.20
C MET A 16 -12.14 -15.86 -27.52
N VAL A 17 -13.18 -16.66 -27.71
CA VAL A 17 -13.40 -17.43 -28.95
C VAL A 17 -13.57 -16.50 -30.15
N ALA A 18 -14.37 -15.44 -30.03
CA ALA A 18 -14.59 -14.45 -31.10
C ALA A 18 -13.31 -13.76 -31.57
N HIS A 19 -12.32 -13.62 -30.69
CA HIS A 19 -11.03 -12.99 -30.98
C HIS A 19 -9.87 -13.98 -31.15
N ASN A 20 -10.15 -15.28 -31.19
CA ASN A 20 -9.17 -16.36 -31.28
C ASN A 20 -8.08 -16.27 -30.15
N VAL A 21 -8.51 -16.03 -28.93
CA VAL A 21 -7.67 -15.95 -27.73
C VAL A 21 -7.74 -17.24 -26.93
N ALA A 22 -6.60 -17.83 -26.59
CA ALA A 22 -6.51 -19.08 -25.83
C ALA A 22 -6.63 -18.85 -24.32
N ALA A 23 -6.10 -17.74 -23.82
CA ALA A 23 -6.19 -17.35 -22.42
C ALA A 23 -6.32 -15.83 -22.26
N CYS A 24 -7.10 -15.40 -21.27
CA CYS A 24 -7.20 -14.00 -20.84
C CYS A 24 -6.63 -13.87 -19.42
N LEU A 25 -5.66 -12.99 -19.25
CA LEU A 25 -5.04 -12.68 -17.96
C LEU A 25 -5.56 -11.34 -17.47
N VAL A 26 -6.10 -11.31 -16.25
CA VAL A 26 -6.71 -10.14 -15.62
C VAL A 26 -5.99 -9.86 -14.30
N PRO A 27 -5.01 -8.93 -14.27
CA PRO A 27 -4.30 -8.54 -13.06
C PRO A 27 -5.15 -7.62 -12.19
N THR A 28 -4.73 -7.40 -10.94
CA THR A 28 -5.16 -6.24 -10.16
C THR A 28 -4.38 -5.02 -10.68
N ALA A 29 -4.98 -4.24 -11.57
CA ALA A 29 -4.35 -3.04 -12.14
C ALA A 29 -5.38 -2.08 -12.74
N ASP A 30 -5.01 -0.80 -12.79
CA ASP A 30 -5.67 0.30 -13.49
C ASP A 30 -4.68 1.01 -14.42
N PRO A 31 -5.07 2.03 -15.21
CA PRO A 31 -4.16 2.79 -16.07
C PRO A 31 -3.01 3.51 -15.37
N HIS A 32 -3.02 3.54 -14.04
CA HIS A 32 -2.00 4.16 -13.21
C HIS A 32 -1.15 3.14 -12.44
N LEU A 33 -1.45 1.84 -12.60
CA LEU A 33 -0.83 0.73 -11.88
C LEU A 33 -0.91 0.92 -10.36
N SER A 34 -2.08 1.38 -9.90
CA SER A 34 -2.38 1.60 -8.50
C SER A 34 -2.49 0.27 -7.75
N GLU A 35 -2.16 0.25 -6.46
CA GLU A 35 -2.34 -0.92 -5.60
C GLU A 35 -3.81 -1.13 -5.24
N TYR A 36 -4.52 -0.03 -4.91
CA TYR A 36 -5.96 0.00 -4.68
C TYR A 36 -6.62 0.66 -5.88
N LEU A 37 -7.70 0.07 -6.36
CA LEU A 37 -8.32 0.45 -7.63
C LEU A 37 -9.67 1.13 -7.39
N PRO A 38 -10.03 2.14 -8.19
CA PRO A 38 -11.43 2.50 -8.36
C PRO A 38 -12.24 1.32 -8.91
N ASP A 39 -13.51 1.21 -8.50
CA ASP A 39 -14.42 0.12 -8.88
C ASP A 39 -14.51 -0.10 -10.40
N HIS A 40 -14.32 0.97 -11.17
CA HIS A 40 -14.31 0.92 -12.64
C HIS A 40 -13.31 -0.12 -13.19
N TRP A 41 -12.18 -0.32 -12.52
CA TRP A 41 -11.13 -1.27 -12.93
C TRP A 41 -11.07 -2.55 -12.09
N ALA A 42 -12.06 -2.81 -11.25
CA ALA A 42 -12.13 -4.02 -10.42
C ALA A 42 -12.51 -5.30 -11.21
N ALA A 43 -12.06 -5.43 -12.47
CA ALA A 43 -12.44 -6.53 -13.37
C ALA A 43 -12.07 -7.91 -12.82
N ARG A 44 -10.92 -8.06 -12.16
CA ARG A 44 -10.50 -9.31 -11.51
C ARG A 44 -11.50 -9.72 -10.41
N GLU A 45 -11.91 -8.76 -9.57
CA GLU A 45 -12.90 -8.98 -8.52
C GLU A 45 -14.27 -9.33 -9.13
N TRP A 46 -14.71 -8.58 -10.12
CA TRP A 46 -15.98 -8.83 -10.82
C TRP A 46 -16.01 -10.22 -11.44
N LEU A 47 -14.93 -10.71 -12.05
CA LEU A 47 -14.84 -12.02 -12.71
C LEU A 47 -14.62 -13.18 -11.74
N SER A 48 -14.07 -12.97 -10.56
CA SER A 48 -13.71 -14.06 -9.64
C SER A 48 -14.54 -14.07 -8.35
N GLY A 49 -15.06 -12.91 -7.92
CA GLY A 49 -15.66 -12.73 -6.60
C GLY A 49 -14.62 -12.57 -5.48
N PHE A 50 -13.34 -12.57 -5.79
CA PHE A 50 -12.26 -12.39 -4.81
C PHE A 50 -11.95 -10.92 -4.60
N THR A 51 -12.10 -10.43 -3.36
CA THR A 51 -11.97 -9.01 -2.99
C THR A 51 -10.59 -8.63 -2.43
N GLY A 52 -9.65 -9.59 -2.28
CA GLY A 52 -8.30 -9.28 -1.81
C GLY A 52 -7.56 -8.33 -2.76
N SER A 53 -6.71 -7.44 -2.26
CA SER A 53 -6.06 -6.39 -3.07
C SER A 53 -4.99 -6.91 -4.04
N ALA A 54 -4.46 -8.12 -3.84
CA ALA A 54 -3.42 -8.69 -4.69
C ALA A 54 -3.85 -10.03 -5.31
N GLY A 55 -3.80 -10.11 -6.63
CA GLY A 55 -4.06 -11.36 -7.35
C GLY A 55 -4.08 -11.18 -8.86
N THR A 56 -3.89 -12.30 -9.55
CA THR A 56 -4.01 -12.39 -11.01
C THR A 56 -4.96 -13.52 -11.37
N LEU A 57 -6.02 -13.21 -12.09
CA LEU A 57 -6.95 -14.20 -12.65
C LEU A 57 -6.48 -14.58 -14.05
N ILE A 58 -6.41 -15.87 -14.33
CA ILE A 58 -6.28 -16.40 -15.69
C ILE A 58 -7.52 -17.20 -16.02
N VAL A 59 -8.13 -16.90 -17.15
CA VAL A 59 -9.23 -17.65 -17.73
C VAL A 59 -8.76 -18.25 -19.05
N SER A 60 -8.73 -19.56 -19.14
CA SER A 60 -8.52 -20.32 -20.37
C SER A 60 -9.85 -20.81 -20.96
N ARG A 61 -9.79 -21.54 -22.07
CA ARG A 61 -10.98 -22.13 -22.69
C ARG A 61 -11.79 -23.01 -21.74
N ASP A 62 -11.09 -23.75 -20.87
CA ASP A 62 -11.71 -24.78 -20.03
C ASP A 62 -11.56 -24.50 -18.52
N GLU A 63 -10.54 -23.76 -18.10
CA GLU A 63 -10.17 -23.54 -16.71
C GLU A 63 -10.18 -22.05 -16.33
N ALA A 64 -10.27 -21.76 -15.05
CA ALA A 64 -10.03 -20.45 -14.48
C ALA A 64 -9.28 -20.62 -13.15
N GLY A 65 -8.18 -19.87 -12.99
CA GLY A 65 -7.36 -19.89 -11.78
C GLY A 65 -7.04 -18.49 -11.29
N LEU A 66 -7.13 -18.29 -9.96
CA LEU A 66 -6.71 -17.07 -9.28
C LEU A 66 -5.41 -17.31 -8.53
N TRP A 67 -4.33 -16.67 -8.96
CA TRP A 67 -3.06 -16.64 -8.25
C TRP A 67 -3.06 -15.51 -7.23
N THR A 68 -2.80 -15.85 -5.97
CA THR A 68 -2.63 -14.88 -4.89
C THR A 68 -1.59 -15.38 -3.89
N ASP A 69 -1.08 -14.50 -3.02
CA ASP A 69 -0.05 -14.84 -2.05
C ASP A 69 -0.62 -15.25 -0.69
N SER A 70 0.25 -15.62 0.24
CA SER A 70 -0.11 -16.21 1.54
C SER A 70 -0.97 -15.32 2.43
N ARG A 71 -1.00 -14.02 2.21
CA ARG A 71 -1.86 -13.08 2.95
C ARG A 71 -3.35 -13.34 2.73
N TYR A 72 -3.70 -13.93 1.58
CA TYR A 72 -5.07 -14.08 1.10
C TYR A 72 -5.55 -15.53 0.95
N PHE A 73 -4.74 -16.55 1.21
CA PHE A 73 -5.13 -17.94 0.94
C PHE A 73 -6.49 -18.32 1.54
N SER A 74 -6.68 -18.05 2.83
CA SER A 74 -7.92 -18.42 3.52
C SER A 74 -9.13 -17.61 3.03
N GLN A 75 -8.95 -16.34 2.74
CA GLN A 75 -10.00 -15.49 2.16
C GLN A 75 -10.38 -16.00 0.77
N ALA A 76 -9.40 -16.30 -0.07
CA ALA A 76 -9.64 -16.80 -1.42
C ALA A 76 -10.30 -18.18 -1.41
N GLU A 77 -9.93 -19.09 -0.50
CA GLU A 77 -10.62 -20.39 -0.33
C GLU A 77 -12.12 -20.22 -0.07
N GLN A 78 -12.49 -19.26 0.76
CA GLN A 78 -13.89 -18.98 1.09
C GLN A 78 -14.62 -18.29 -0.07
N GLN A 79 -14.04 -17.23 -0.64
CA GLN A 79 -14.69 -16.42 -1.66
C GLN A 79 -14.80 -17.11 -3.03
N LEU A 80 -13.86 -17.98 -3.37
CA LEU A 80 -13.88 -18.73 -4.62
C LEU A 80 -14.76 -19.98 -4.58
N ALA A 81 -15.28 -20.36 -3.41
CA ALA A 81 -16.10 -21.55 -3.27
C ALA A 81 -17.35 -21.46 -4.15
N GLY A 82 -17.54 -22.42 -5.08
CA GLY A 82 -18.66 -22.45 -6.01
C GLY A 82 -18.58 -21.48 -7.20
N SER A 83 -17.53 -20.67 -7.31
CA SER A 83 -17.35 -19.70 -8.41
C SER A 83 -16.90 -20.34 -9.74
N GLY A 84 -16.35 -21.56 -9.71
CA GLY A 84 -15.69 -22.16 -10.87
C GLY A 84 -14.26 -21.64 -11.11
N VAL A 85 -13.70 -20.86 -10.20
CA VAL A 85 -12.31 -20.38 -10.21
C VAL A 85 -11.51 -21.17 -9.17
N ALA A 86 -10.41 -21.78 -9.58
CA ALA A 86 -9.49 -22.50 -8.68
C ALA A 86 -8.56 -21.54 -7.96
N LEU A 87 -8.32 -21.77 -6.65
CA LEU A 87 -7.27 -21.05 -5.93
C LEU A 87 -5.91 -21.61 -6.28
N MET A 88 -5.05 -20.76 -6.82
CA MET A 88 -3.66 -21.05 -7.17
C MET A 88 -2.73 -20.37 -6.17
N LYS A 89 -2.30 -21.12 -5.16
CA LYS A 89 -1.45 -20.60 -4.07
C LYS A 89 -0.03 -20.32 -4.56
N GLN A 90 0.38 -19.05 -4.58
CA GLN A 90 1.77 -18.69 -4.86
C GLN A 90 2.67 -19.17 -3.74
N LYS A 91 3.65 -19.99 -4.07
CA LYS A 91 4.60 -20.59 -3.10
C LYS A 91 5.77 -19.67 -2.80
N VAL A 92 6.18 -18.89 -3.79
CA VAL A 92 7.27 -17.93 -3.68
C VAL A 92 6.72 -16.53 -3.93
N ALA A 93 6.90 -15.65 -2.97
CA ALA A 93 6.47 -14.26 -3.09
C ALA A 93 7.08 -13.62 -4.35
N HIS A 94 6.23 -12.95 -5.12
CA HIS A 94 6.58 -12.25 -6.36
C HIS A 94 7.14 -13.13 -7.51
N ALA A 95 7.14 -14.46 -7.38
CA ALA A 95 7.47 -15.34 -8.50
C ALA A 95 6.32 -15.36 -9.51
N PRO A 96 6.60 -15.32 -10.82
CA PRO A 96 5.56 -15.32 -11.86
C PRO A 96 4.99 -16.72 -12.12
N GLU A 97 4.57 -17.44 -11.06
CA GLU A 97 4.07 -18.82 -11.15
C GLU A 97 2.89 -18.94 -12.10
N HIS A 98 2.04 -17.92 -12.21
CA HIS A 98 0.94 -17.84 -13.16
C HIS A 98 1.42 -17.86 -14.63
N LEU A 99 2.56 -17.25 -14.94
CA LEU A 99 3.14 -17.28 -16.29
C LEU A 99 3.76 -18.64 -16.59
N THR A 100 4.37 -19.29 -15.59
CA THR A 100 4.85 -20.66 -15.73
C THR A 100 3.70 -21.64 -16.01
N TRP A 101 2.55 -21.43 -15.35
CA TRP A 101 1.36 -22.20 -15.62
C TRP A 101 0.86 -21.99 -17.06
N LEU A 102 0.84 -20.74 -17.55
CA LEU A 102 0.49 -20.45 -18.95
C LEU A 102 1.39 -21.18 -19.92
N GLN A 103 2.71 -21.14 -19.74
CA GLN A 103 3.66 -21.86 -20.63
C GLN A 103 3.37 -23.37 -20.72
N GLN A 104 2.86 -23.98 -19.65
CA GLN A 104 2.53 -25.41 -19.61
C GLN A 104 1.21 -25.74 -20.31
N HIS A 105 0.32 -24.77 -20.53
CA HIS A 105 -1.04 -24.95 -21.04
C HIS A 105 -1.28 -24.32 -22.43
N LEU A 106 -0.27 -23.62 -22.98
CA LEU A 106 -0.33 -23.01 -24.28
C LEU A 106 0.38 -23.84 -25.35
N HIS A 107 -0.06 -23.67 -26.60
CA HIS A 107 0.53 -24.28 -27.78
C HIS A 107 1.06 -23.20 -28.73
N ALA A 108 1.94 -23.58 -29.63
CA ALA A 108 2.45 -22.68 -30.67
C ALA A 108 1.29 -22.09 -31.51
N GLY A 109 1.29 -20.78 -31.66
CA GLY A 109 0.26 -20.02 -32.34
C GLY A 109 -0.88 -19.53 -31.46
N ASP A 110 -0.94 -19.94 -30.17
CA ASP A 110 -1.93 -19.42 -29.23
C ASP A 110 -1.72 -17.94 -28.92
N ALA A 111 -2.83 -17.22 -28.74
CA ALA A 111 -2.83 -15.83 -28.29
C ALA A 111 -3.24 -15.72 -26.81
N VAL A 112 -2.54 -14.87 -26.04
CA VAL A 112 -2.92 -14.49 -24.69
C VAL A 112 -3.31 -13.02 -24.68
N ALA A 113 -4.49 -12.68 -24.17
CA ALA A 113 -4.95 -11.31 -24.04
C ALA A 113 -4.67 -10.77 -22.62
N ILE A 114 -4.09 -9.58 -22.55
CA ILE A 114 -3.98 -8.76 -21.34
C ILE A 114 -4.31 -7.33 -21.78
N ALA A 115 -5.29 -6.68 -21.16
CA ALA A 115 -5.65 -5.31 -21.53
C ALA A 115 -4.45 -4.36 -21.40
N GLY A 116 -4.20 -3.56 -22.43
CA GLY A 116 -3.06 -2.67 -22.48
C GLY A 116 -3.09 -1.55 -21.45
N ASP A 117 -4.26 -1.25 -20.88
CA ASP A 117 -4.47 -0.29 -19.78
C ASP A 117 -4.25 -0.90 -18.38
N SER A 118 -3.93 -2.18 -18.31
CA SER A 118 -3.63 -2.89 -17.05
C SER A 118 -2.25 -3.57 -17.05
N LEU A 119 -1.42 -3.32 -18.05
CA LEU A 119 -0.11 -3.96 -18.21
C LEU A 119 0.98 -2.91 -18.43
N SER A 120 2.03 -2.93 -17.61
CA SER A 120 3.19 -2.04 -17.81
C SER A 120 4.10 -2.51 -18.96
N PRO A 121 4.85 -1.59 -19.63
CA PRO A 121 5.89 -1.97 -20.61
C PRO A 121 6.94 -2.91 -20.02
N ALA A 122 7.32 -2.73 -18.75
CA ALA A 122 8.25 -3.64 -18.08
C ALA A 122 7.68 -5.06 -17.97
N SER A 123 6.43 -5.20 -17.52
CA SER A 123 5.74 -6.50 -17.44
C SER A 123 5.46 -7.08 -18.82
N ARG A 124 5.09 -6.25 -19.80
CA ARG A 124 4.89 -6.71 -21.20
C ARG A 124 6.14 -7.41 -21.73
N ARG A 125 7.32 -6.84 -21.54
CA ARG A 125 8.58 -7.47 -21.99
C ARG A 125 8.82 -8.83 -21.35
N GLN A 126 8.49 -8.97 -20.07
CA GLN A 126 8.62 -10.25 -19.37
C GLN A 126 7.62 -11.29 -19.91
N VAL A 127 6.36 -10.91 -20.01
CA VAL A 127 5.29 -11.80 -20.50
C VAL A 127 5.57 -12.21 -21.95
N THR A 128 5.91 -11.27 -22.83
CA THR A 128 6.21 -11.55 -24.24
C THR A 128 7.32 -12.59 -24.38
N ARG A 129 8.45 -12.39 -23.67
CA ARG A 129 9.56 -13.35 -23.69
C ARG A 129 9.12 -14.76 -23.29
N LEU A 130 8.35 -14.88 -22.20
CA LEU A 130 7.88 -16.17 -21.72
C LEU A 130 6.89 -16.85 -22.68
N LEU A 131 6.07 -16.08 -23.38
CA LEU A 131 5.16 -16.61 -24.39
C LEU A 131 5.89 -17.04 -25.67
N GLU A 132 6.91 -16.29 -26.11
CA GLU A 132 7.75 -16.63 -27.26
C GLU A 132 8.47 -17.97 -27.07
N ASP A 133 8.90 -18.31 -25.85
CA ASP A 133 9.53 -19.59 -25.53
C ASP A 133 8.67 -20.81 -25.89
N VAL A 134 7.34 -20.66 -25.92
CA VAL A 134 6.38 -21.70 -26.30
C VAL A 134 5.69 -21.45 -27.64
N GLY A 135 6.12 -20.43 -28.39
CA GLY A 135 5.58 -20.06 -29.69
C GLY A 135 4.20 -19.39 -29.62
N ALA A 136 3.79 -18.90 -28.46
CA ALA A 136 2.58 -18.11 -28.26
C ALA A 136 2.85 -16.60 -28.36
N HIS A 137 1.81 -15.79 -28.45
CA HIS A 137 1.96 -14.33 -28.58
C HIS A 137 0.99 -13.56 -27.70
N LEU A 138 1.38 -12.33 -27.34
CA LEU A 138 0.61 -11.43 -26.49
C LEU A 138 -0.26 -10.48 -27.33
N ARG A 139 -1.49 -10.25 -26.90
CA ARG A 139 -2.45 -9.27 -27.42
C ARG A 139 -2.75 -8.24 -26.32
N THR A 140 -2.31 -7.01 -26.51
CA THR A 140 -2.58 -5.89 -25.57
C THR A 140 -3.64 -4.91 -26.08
N ASP A 141 -4.11 -5.13 -27.29
CA ASP A 141 -5.13 -4.34 -27.98
C ASP A 141 -6.57 -4.74 -27.65
N LEU A 142 -6.77 -5.76 -26.80
CA LEU A 142 -8.07 -6.31 -26.44
C LEU A 142 -8.34 -6.13 -24.94
N ASP A 143 -9.35 -5.34 -24.58
CA ASP A 143 -9.94 -5.33 -23.23
C ASP A 143 -11.18 -6.23 -23.21
N LEU A 144 -10.95 -7.55 -23.12
CA LEU A 144 -12.02 -8.55 -23.11
C LEU A 144 -12.90 -8.46 -21.85
N PRO A 145 -12.37 -8.21 -20.64
CA PRO A 145 -13.19 -7.95 -19.46
C PRO A 145 -14.18 -6.79 -19.66
N ALA A 146 -13.73 -5.64 -20.16
CA ALA A 146 -14.60 -4.50 -20.41
C ALA A 146 -15.68 -4.79 -21.45
N ALA A 147 -15.35 -5.56 -22.48
CA ALA A 147 -16.31 -5.93 -23.52
C ALA A 147 -17.51 -6.75 -23.01
N VAL A 148 -17.35 -7.47 -21.89
CA VAL A 148 -18.41 -8.32 -21.32
C VAL A 148 -19.02 -7.77 -20.02
N TRP A 149 -18.47 -6.71 -19.45
CA TRP A 149 -18.94 -6.10 -18.22
C TRP A 149 -19.95 -4.97 -18.49
N ALA A 150 -21.19 -5.35 -18.78
CA ALA A 150 -22.23 -4.41 -19.22
C ALA A 150 -22.61 -3.36 -18.17
N ASP A 151 -22.51 -3.71 -16.88
CA ASP A 151 -22.83 -2.84 -15.73
C ASP A 151 -21.56 -2.30 -15.06
N ARG A 152 -20.47 -2.12 -15.83
CA ARG A 152 -19.21 -1.57 -15.33
C ARG A 152 -19.42 -0.21 -14.66
N PRO A 153 -18.97 -0.01 -13.42
CA PRO A 153 -19.07 1.28 -12.73
C PRO A 153 -18.49 2.43 -13.56
N ALA A 154 -19.08 3.61 -13.43
CA ALA A 154 -18.54 4.81 -14.08
C ALA A 154 -17.21 5.24 -13.44
N LEU A 155 -16.41 6.03 -14.17
CA LEU A 155 -15.22 6.66 -13.60
C LEU A 155 -15.59 7.58 -12.42
N PRO A 156 -14.79 7.62 -11.35
CA PRO A 156 -15.03 8.47 -10.21
C PRO A 156 -14.98 9.95 -10.60
N LYS A 157 -15.84 10.76 -9.96
CA LYS A 157 -16.01 12.20 -10.23
C LYS A 157 -15.79 13.05 -8.97
N SER A 158 -15.07 12.53 -7.99
CA SER A 158 -14.82 13.24 -6.73
C SER A 158 -14.07 14.55 -6.97
N PRO A 159 -14.39 15.61 -6.22
CA PRO A 159 -13.69 16.89 -6.34
C PRO A 159 -12.21 16.75 -6.01
N VAL A 160 -11.38 17.48 -6.74
CA VAL A 160 -9.95 17.65 -6.43
C VAL A 160 -9.77 18.93 -5.62
N VAL A 161 -9.01 18.84 -4.54
CA VAL A 161 -8.75 19.93 -3.61
C VAL A 161 -7.27 20.25 -3.53
N GLU A 162 -6.94 21.50 -3.17
CA GLU A 162 -5.56 21.90 -2.95
C GLU A 162 -5.07 21.44 -1.57
N HIS A 163 -3.92 20.80 -1.51
CA HIS A 163 -3.15 20.62 -0.29
C HIS A 163 -2.38 21.91 -0.03
N ALA A 164 -2.94 22.77 0.80
CA ALA A 164 -2.46 24.13 1.02
C ALA A 164 -0.98 24.17 1.46
N LEU A 165 -0.27 25.25 1.11
CA LEU A 165 1.14 25.42 1.44
C LEU A 165 1.46 25.36 2.94
N ALA A 166 0.48 25.70 3.80
CA ALA A 166 0.62 25.51 5.26
C ALA A 166 0.91 24.05 5.63
N TRP A 167 0.51 23.09 4.79
CA TRP A 167 0.74 21.66 4.95
C TRP A 167 1.80 21.13 3.98
N ALA A 168 1.72 21.51 2.70
CA ALA A 168 2.61 21.02 1.64
C ALA A 168 4.03 21.59 1.73
N HIS A 169 4.22 22.73 2.42
CA HIS A 169 5.46 23.49 2.63
C HIS A 169 6.22 23.90 1.37
N THR A 170 6.28 23.06 0.34
CA THR A 170 6.99 23.31 -0.91
C THR A 170 6.00 23.67 -2.02
N PRO A 171 6.10 24.85 -2.67
CA PRO A 171 5.28 25.21 -3.79
C PRO A 171 5.38 24.19 -4.93
N ARG A 172 4.28 24.00 -5.69
CA ARG A 172 4.28 23.12 -6.88
C ARG A 172 5.27 23.58 -7.94
N SER A 173 5.45 24.89 -8.10
CA SER A 173 6.47 25.47 -8.99
C SER A 173 7.88 24.98 -8.67
N ASP A 174 8.23 24.91 -7.38
CA ASP A 174 9.55 24.47 -6.95
C ASP A 174 9.74 22.95 -7.13
N LYS A 175 8.68 22.16 -6.88
CA LYS A 175 8.70 20.72 -7.16
C LYS A 175 8.91 20.45 -8.65
N LEU A 176 8.16 21.14 -9.52
CA LEU A 176 8.31 21.05 -10.97
C LEU A 176 9.70 21.50 -11.43
N ALA A 177 10.25 22.59 -10.87
CA ALA A 177 11.60 23.05 -11.18
C ALA A 177 12.68 22.00 -10.83
N ARG A 178 12.53 21.31 -9.69
CA ARG A 178 13.42 20.20 -9.30
C ARG A 178 13.32 19.02 -10.27
N VAL A 179 12.13 18.65 -10.71
CA VAL A 179 11.92 17.60 -11.72
C VAL A 179 12.55 18.01 -13.05
N ARG A 180 12.32 19.25 -13.52
CA ARG A 180 12.94 19.77 -14.74
C ARG A 180 14.47 19.73 -14.69
N THR A 181 15.04 19.98 -13.51
CA THR A 181 16.50 19.85 -13.31
C THR A 181 16.96 18.40 -13.48
N ALA A 182 16.21 17.43 -12.96
CA ALA A 182 16.52 16.01 -13.17
C ALA A 182 16.35 15.61 -14.65
N MET A 183 15.31 16.10 -15.34
CA MET A 183 15.09 15.88 -16.77
C MET A 183 16.26 16.38 -17.62
N ARG A 184 16.69 17.64 -17.39
CA ARG A 184 17.85 18.21 -18.11
C ARG A 184 19.13 17.40 -17.89
N LYS A 185 19.37 16.95 -16.65
CA LYS A 185 20.51 16.09 -16.33
C LYS A 185 20.45 14.75 -17.07
N ALA A 186 19.26 14.21 -17.29
CA ALA A 186 19.03 12.98 -18.05
C ALA A 186 19.02 13.21 -19.58
N GLY A 187 18.97 14.46 -20.06
CA GLY A 187 18.82 14.80 -21.47
C GLY A 187 17.40 14.60 -22.00
N ALA A 188 16.38 14.65 -21.13
CA ALA A 188 14.99 14.54 -21.51
C ALA A 188 14.38 15.92 -21.78
N THR A 189 13.55 16.02 -22.84
CA THR A 189 12.75 17.22 -23.15
C THR A 189 11.36 17.15 -22.52
N HIS A 190 10.82 15.95 -22.38
CA HIS A 190 9.50 15.66 -21.79
C HIS A 190 9.60 14.59 -20.72
N HIS A 191 8.72 14.66 -19.73
CA HIS A 191 8.57 13.61 -18.70
C HIS A 191 7.09 13.31 -18.46
N LEU A 192 6.72 12.04 -18.62
CA LEU A 192 5.39 11.56 -18.34
C LEU A 192 5.33 10.93 -16.94
N VAL A 193 4.41 11.41 -16.11
CA VAL A 193 4.08 10.86 -14.80
C VAL A 193 2.64 10.37 -14.80
N SER A 194 2.44 9.07 -14.54
CA SER A 194 1.12 8.44 -14.46
C SER A 194 0.79 7.91 -13.07
N SER A 195 1.77 7.73 -12.18
CA SER A 195 1.51 7.33 -10.79
C SER A 195 0.74 8.43 -10.05
N LEU A 196 -0.43 8.08 -9.51
CA LEU A 196 -1.39 9.05 -8.94
C LEU A 196 -0.82 9.83 -7.77
N ASP A 197 -0.05 9.16 -6.91
CA ASP A 197 0.61 9.76 -5.75
C ASP A 197 1.72 10.73 -6.14
N ASP A 198 2.49 10.44 -7.21
CA ASP A 198 3.48 11.37 -7.77
C ASP A 198 2.80 12.60 -8.38
N VAL A 199 1.71 12.42 -9.15
CA VAL A 199 0.93 13.52 -9.71
C VAL A 199 0.37 14.40 -8.58
N ALA A 200 -0.26 13.79 -7.57
CA ALA A 200 -0.83 14.51 -6.43
C ALA A 200 0.24 15.29 -5.64
N TRP A 201 1.41 14.68 -5.43
CA TRP A 201 2.53 15.34 -4.75
C TRP A 201 3.09 16.52 -5.55
N LEU A 202 3.33 16.33 -6.86
CA LEU A 202 3.90 17.36 -7.74
C LEU A 202 3.00 18.58 -7.87
N THR A 203 1.69 18.36 -7.92
CA THR A 203 0.69 19.41 -8.12
C THR A 203 0.17 20.03 -6.82
N ASN A 204 0.55 19.50 -5.66
CA ASN A 204 -0.05 19.83 -4.35
C ASN A 204 -1.59 19.68 -4.37
N LEU A 205 -2.08 18.64 -5.03
CA LEU A 205 -3.51 18.35 -5.11
C LEU A 205 -3.83 17.02 -4.42
N ARG A 206 -5.06 16.91 -3.93
CA ARG A 206 -5.60 15.68 -3.37
C ARG A 206 -7.00 15.43 -3.92
N GLY A 207 -7.41 14.18 -3.94
CA GLY A 207 -8.75 13.75 -4.34
C GLY A 207 -9.18 12.54 -3.54
N SER A 208 -10.26 11.90 -3.97
CA SER A 208 -10.80 10.69 -3.33
C SER A 208 -11.34 9.71 -4.38
N ASP A 209 -10.63 9.57 -5.50
CA ASP A 209 -11.01 8.64 -6.56
C ASP A 209 -10.67 7.19 -6.23
N VAL A 210 -9.75 6.98 -5.29
CA VAL A 210 -9.36 5.68 -4.75
C VAL A 210 -9.69 5.65 -3.27
N GLU A 211 -10.35 4.59 -2.81
CA GLU A 211 -10.70 4.42 -1.40
C GLU A 211 -9.45 4.54 -0.52
N CYS A 212 -9.54 5.27 0.58
CA CYS A 212 -8.47 5.51 1.57
C CYS A 212 -7.22 6.23 1.05
N ASN A 213 -7.04 6.40 -0.25
CA ASN A 213 -5.91 7.11 -0.83
C ASN A 213 -6.33 8.50 -1.31
N PRO A 214 -5.69 9.58 -0.83
CA PRO A 214 -6.07 10.95 -1.18
C PRO A 214 -5.53 11.37 -2.56
N VAL A 215 -5.82 10.58 -3.58
CA VAL A 215 -5.36 10.74 -4.96
C VAL A 215 -6.55 10.87 -5.92
N PHE A 216 -6.28 11.26 -7.14
CA PHE A 216 -7.26 11.44 -8.20
C PHE A 216 -6.69 10.97 -9.54
N LEU A 217 -7.56 10.52 -10.44
CA LEU A 217 -7.18 10.04 -11.75
C LEU A 217 -6.64 11.18 -12.60
N ALA A 218 -5.36 11.13 -12.94
CA ALA A 218 -4.70 12.10 -13.78
C ALA A 218 -3.36 11.59 -14.32
N HIS A 219 -2.94 12.16 -15.45
CA HIS A 219 -1.57 12.10 -15.93
C HIS A 219 -0.95 13.49 -15.92
N LEU A 220 0.37 13.58 -15.82
CA LEU A 220 1.09 14.83 -15.87
C LEU A 220 2.23 14.73 -16.90
N LEU A 221 2.17 15.53 -17.96
CA LEU A 221 3.25 15.67 -18.94
C LEU A 221 4.01 16.97 -18.66
N ILE A 222 5.30 16.87 -18.37
CA ILE A 222 6.17 17.98 -17.98
C ILE A 222 7.16 18.26 -19.11
N GLU A 223 7.19 19.49 -19.62
CA GLU A 223 8.23 19.97 -20.53
C GLU A 223 9.45 20.46 -19.71
N ALA A 224 10.65 20.12 -20.15
CA ALA A 224 11.88 20.58 -19.50
C ALA A 224 12.03 22.10 -19.53
N GLU A 225 11.62 22.70 -20.65
CA GLU A 225 11.56 24.14 -20.87
C GLU A 225 10.13 24.49 -21.32
N GLY A 226 9.31 24.99 -20.40
CA GLY A 226 7.94 25.32 -20.74
C GLY A 226 6.93 24.97 -19.66
N LYS A 227 5.80 24.41 -20.09
CA LYS A 227 4.64 24.11 -19.27
C LYS A 227 4.67 22.70 -18.68
N ALA A 228 3.79 22.45 -17.74
CA ALA A 228 3.32 21.12 -17.38
C ALA A 228 1.84 21.01 -17.75
N THR A 229 1.40 19.91 -18.32
CA THR A 229 -0.02 19.67 -18.66
C THR A 229 -0.57 18.57 -17.78
N LEU A 230 -1.57 18.90 -16.98
CA LEU A 230 -2.32 17.97 -16.14
C LEU A 230 -3.55 17.48 -16.91
N PHE A 231 -3.57 16.21 -17.24
CA PHE A 231 -4.67 15.51 -17.89
C PHE A 231 -5.61 14.97 -16.83
N VAL A 232 -6.76 15.60 -16.66
CA VAL A 232 -7.73 15.30 -15.59
C VAL A 232 -9.15 15.66 -16.06
N ASP A 233 -10.18 14.96 -15.54
CA ASP A 233 -11.56 15.40 -15.78
C ASP A 233 -11.74 16.83 -15.23
N ARG A 234 -11.97 17.79 -16.15
CA ARG A 234 -12.16 19.20 -15.81
C ARG A 234 -13.28 19.43 -14.80
N GLY A 235 -14.29 18.55 -14.77
CA GLY A 235 -15.41 18.61 -13.85
C GLY A 235 -15.04 18.45 -12.37
N LYS A 236 -13.85 17.91 -12.08
CA LYS A 236 -13.32 17.75 -10.71
C LYS A 236 -12.67 19.03 -10.16
N LEU A 237 -12.37 20.00 -11.03
CA LEU A 237 -11.62 21.22 -10.69
C LEU A 237 -12.53 22.45 -10.61
N THR A 238 -12.40 23.24 -9.56
CA THR A 238 -13.03 24.56 -9.48
C THR A 238 -12.29 25.59 -10.34
N ASP A 239 -12.98 26.63 -10.83
CA ASP A 239 -12.34 27.68 -11.62
C ASP A 239 -11.22 28.42 -10.87
N PRO A 240 -11.34 28.73 -9.57
CA PRO A 240 -10.22 29.29 -8.79
C PRO A 240 -8.99 28.38 -8.77
N LEU A 241 -9.19 27.06 -8.64
CA LEU A 241 -8.08 26.09 -8.64
C LEU A 241 -7.39 26.03 -10.01
N VAL A 242 -8.15 26.01 -11.10
CA VAL A 242 -7.60 26.08 -12.47
C VAL A 242 -6.79 27.37 -12.69
N ALA A 243 -7.30 28.51 -12.22
CA ALA A 243 -6.58 29.78 -12.32
C ALA A 243 -5.26 29.77 -11.49
N ALA A 244 -5.27 29.12 -10.30
CA ALA A 244 -4.06 28.97 -9.48
C ALA A 244 -3.02 28.06 -10.17
N LEU A 245 -3.46 26.92 -10.72
CA LEU A 245 -2.61 26.00 -11.49
C LEU A 245 -1.98 26.70 -12.71
N GLY A 246 -2.77 27.48 -13.45
CA GLY A 246 -2.28 28.25 -14.59
C GLY A 246 -1.20 29.27 -14.24
N LYS A 247 -1.33 29.96 -13.08
CA LYS A 247 -0.28 30.87 -12.57
C LYS A 247 1.03 30.16 -12.26
N ASP A 248 0.96 28.90 -11.83
CA ASP A 248 2.13 28.09 -11.53
C ASP A 248 2.66 27.31 -12.76
N GLY A 249 2.15 27.62 -13.96
CA GLY A 249 2.61 27.00 -15.22
C GLY A 249 2.04 25.62 -15.48
N VAL A 250 0.92 25.24 -14.84
CA VAL A 250 0.22 23.98 -15.06
C VAL A 250 -1.04 24.24 -15.89
N GLN A 251 -1.08 23.69 -17.10
CA GLN A 251 -2.25 23.72 -17.98
C GLN A 251 -3.14 22.51 -17.71
N ILE A 252 -4.43 22.63 -18.02
CA ILE A 252 -5.41 21.55 -17.87
C ILE A 252 -5.82 21.05 -19.24
N ALA A 253 -5.82 19.72 -19.40
CA ALA A 253 -6.37 19.02 -20.56
C ALA A 253 -7.32 17.90 -20.10
N ASP A 254 -8.15 17.41 -21.00
CA ASP A 254 -9.04 16.28 -20.71
C ASP A 254 -8.24 15.01 -20.39
N TYR A 255 -8.73 14.22 -19.43
CA TYR A 255 -8.06 13.00 -18.99
C TYR A 255 -7.78 12.03 -20.15
N ALA A 256 -8.73 11.87 -21.08
CA ALA A 256 -8.61 10.97 -22.20
C ALA A 256 -7.62 11.47 -23.28
N ALA A 257 -7.25 12.76 -23.28
CA ALA A 257 -6.39 13.35 -24.31
C ALA A 257 -4.90 13.01 -24.16
N ILE A 258 -4.49 12.22 -23.17
CA ILE A 258 -3.07 11.88 -22.93
C ILE A 258 -2.44 11.16 -24.13
N ALA A 259 -3.15 10.20 -24.73
CA ALA A 259 -2.64 9.45 -25.87
C ALA A 259 -2.42 10.35 -27.10
N ASP A 260 -3.35 11.25 -27.38
CA ASP A 260 -3.25 12.22 -28.49
C ASP A 260 -2.05 13.15 -28.27
N ALA A 261 -1.90 13.69 -27.04
CA ALA A 261 -0.80 14.57 -26.70
C ALA A 261 0.59 13.89 -26.81
N LEU A 262 0.68 12.61 -26.49
CA LEU A 262 1.91 11.83 -26.70
C LEU A 262 2.16 11.57 -28.17
N GLY A 263 1.11 11.36 -28.98
CA GLY A 263 1.19 11.19 -30.43
C GLY A 263 1.70 12.44 -31.18
N GLU A 264 1.57 13.62 -30.58
CA GLU A 264 2.05 14.90 -31.14
C GLU A 264 3.55 15.18 -30.88
N LEU A 265 4.24 14.33 -30.08
CA LEU A 265 5.67 14.53 -29.80
C LEU A 265 6.50 14.43 -31.09
N ALA A 266 7.43 15.36 -31.25
CA ALA A 266 8.31 15.44 -32.42
C ALA A 266 9.47 14.44 -32.32
N ALA A 267 10.01 14.02 -33.44
CA ALA A 267 11.18 13.13 -33.52
C ALA A 267 12.43 13.66 -32.80
N THR A 268 12.48 14.96 -32.54
CA THR A 268 13.56 15.61 -31.77
C THR A 268 13.35 15.54 -30.27
N ASP A 269 12.15 15.17 -29.84
CA ASP A 269 11.84 15.08 -28.41
C ASP A 269 12.43 13.82 -27.79
N VAL A 270 12.68 13.90 -26.48
CA VAL A 270 13.18 12.81 -25.67
C VAL A 270 12.26 12.67 -24.46
N LEU A 271 11.50 11.59 -24.42
CA LEU A 271 10.53 11.33 -23.36
C LEU A 271 11.14 10.48 -22.24
N LEU A 272 11.19 11.03 -21.04
CA LEU A 272 11.49 10.29 -19.81
C LEU A 272 10.21 9.63 -19.30
N LEU A 273 10.24 8.33 -19.02
CA LEU A 273 9.14 7.58 -18.44
C LEU A 273 9.65 6.46 -17.54
N ASP A 274 8.84 6.10 -16.54
CA ASP A 274 9.07 4.92 -15.70
C ASP A 274 8.29 3.72 -16.28
N PRO A 275 8.98 2.72 -16.87
CA PRO A 275 8.32 1.61 -17.54
C PRO A 275 7.54 0.67 -16.57
N GLY A 276 7.72 0.82 -15.26
CA GLY A 276 6.97 0.12 -14.22
C GLY A 276 5.79 0.92 -13.66
N LYS A 277 5.63 2.19 -14.05
CA LYS A 277 4.62 3.13 -13.53
C LYS A 277 3.73 3.76 -14.62
N ILE A 278 3.74 3.20 -15.81
CA ILE A 278 2.93 3.59 -16.97
C ILE A 278 2.38 2.31 -17.60
N VAL A 279 1.24 2.39 -18.24
CA VAL A 279 0.63 1.24 -18.95
C VAL A 279 0.96 1.24 -20.44
N CYS A 280 0.86 0.06 -21.07
CA CYS A 280 1.14 -0.13 -22.49
C CYS A 280 0.25 0.75 -23.37
N ALA A 281 -1.05 0.86 -23.06
CA ALA A 281 -1.99 1.67 -23.83
C ALA A 281 -1.54 3.14 -23.94
N VAL A 282 -0.89 3.68 -22.90
CA VAL A 282 -0.34 5.03 -22.90
C VAL A 282 1.04 5.08 -23.55
N ALA A 283 1.92 4.10 -23.26
CA ALA A 283 3.27 4.07 -23.82
C ALA A 283 3.27 3.87 -25.34
N ASP A 284 2.35 3.08 -25.88
CA ASP A 284 2.25 2.76 -27.31
C ASP A 284 1.71 3.93 -28.15
N ALA A 285 1.16 4.98 -27.51
CA ALA A 285 0.80 6.21 -28.20
C ALA A 285 2.00 7.08 -28.58
N VAL A 286 3.18 6.84 -27.99
CA VAL A 286 4.39 7.57 -28.29
C VAL A 286 4.92 7.16 -29.68
N PRO A 287 5.13 8.11 -30.63
CA PRO A 287 5.66 7.79 -31.94
C PRO A 287 7.01 7.05 -31.87
N ALA A 288 7.22 6.05 -32.72
CA ALA A 288 8.46 5.27 -32.78
C ALA A 288 9.71 6.12 -33.08
N SER A 289 9.53 7.33 -33.64
CA SER A 289 10.61 8.30 -33.90
C SER A 289 11.07 9.04 -32.64
N VAL A 290 10.29 9.04 -31.57
CA VAL A 290 10.60 9.71 -30.30
C VAL A 290 11.49 8.82 -29.45
N LYS A 291 12.62 9.36 -29.02
CA LYS A 291 13.52 8.64 -28.11
C LYS A 291 12.89 8.53 -26.72
N GLN A 292 12.76 7.32 -26.21
CA GLN A 292 12.32 7.06 -24.84
C GLN A 292 13.52 6.80 -23.93
N LEU A 293 13.55 7.49 -22.77
CA LEU A 293 14.49 7.24 -21.67
C LEU A 293 13.74 6.57 -20.53
N GLU A 294 14.07 5.33 -20.27
CA GLU A 294 13.46 4.56 -19.18
C GLU A 294 14.22 4.77 -17.88
N ALA A 295 13.60 5.37 -16.89
CA ALA A 295 14.11 5.50 -15.53
C ALA A 295 12.97 5.71 -14.53
N ALA A 296 13.23 5.45 -13.26
CA ALA A 296 12.28 5.77 -12.18
C ALA A 296 11.91 7.27 -12.19
N ASN A 297 10.65 7.56 -11.87
CA ASN A 297 10.18 8.95 -11.76
C ASN A 297 11.05 9.72 -10.74
N PRO A 298 11.65 10.87 -11.10
CA PRO A 298 12.41 11.67 -10.15
C PRO A 298 11.61 12.09 -8.91
N SER A 299 10.31 12.30 -9.06
CA SER A 299 9.37 12.63 -7.99
C SER A 299 9.30 11.57 -6.90
N THR A 300 9.40 10.28 -7.24
CA THR A 300 9.31 9.18 -6.28
C THR A 300 10.36 9.30 -5.17
N ALA A 301 11.63 9.51 -5.52
CA ALA A 301 12.71 9.70 -4.55
C ALA A 301 12.61 11.05 -3.81
N MET A 302 12.11 12.10 -4.47
CA MET A 302 11.91 13.41 -3.84
C MET A 302 10.82 13.36 -2.78
N LYS A 303 9.70 12.70 -3.07
CA LYS A 303 8.53 12.53 -2.20
C LYS A 303 8.84 11.63 -0.98
N ALA A 304 9.65 10.60 -1.17
CA ALA A 304 10.01 9.66 -0.11
C ALA A 304 10.76 10.33 1.05
N ARG A 305 11.56 11.36 0.77
CA ARG A 305 12.32 12.12 1.78
C ARG A 305 11.51 13.31 2.29
N LYS A 306 10.90 13.15 3.44
CA LYS A 306 10.11 14.19 4.11
C LYS A 306 11.04 15.29 4.61
N SER A 307 10.66 16.54 4.39
CA SER A 307 11.34 17.71 4.93
C SER A 307 11.16 17.81 6.45
N ALA A 308 11.99 18.61 7.12
CA ALA A 308 11.85 18.84 8.57
C ALA A 308 10.44 19.34 8.94
N ALA A 309 9.86 20.25 8.15
CA ALA A 309 8.52 20.78 8.40
C ALA A 309 7.42 19.72 8.21
N GLU A 310 7.54 18.85 7.21
CA GLU A 310 6.63 17.71 7.05
C GLU A 310 6.77 16.72 8.22
N LEU A 311 7.99 16.45 8.69
CA LEU A 311 8.23 15.59 9.85
C LEU A 311 7.63 16.15 11.14
N ASP A 312 7.66 17.46 11.33
CA ASP A 312 7.03 18.10 12.51
C ASP A 312 5.50 17.92 12.47
N HIS A 313 4.86 18.05 11.30
CA HIS A 313 3.44 17.76 11.14
C HIS A 313 3.13 16.27 11.36
N ILE A 314 3.99 15.37 10.87
CA ILE A 314 3.83 13.93 11.06
C ILE A 314 3.91 13.59 12.55
N ARG A 315 4.85 14.16 13.31
CA ARG A 315 4.94 13.97 14.76
C ARG A 315 3.69 14.45 15.49
N ASP A 316 3.11 15.60 15.08
CA ASP A 316 1.83 16.07 15.64
C ASP A 316 0.68 15.13 15.26
N THR A 317 0.63 14.66 14.03
CA THR A 317 -0.34 13.66 13.55
C THR A 317 -0.26 12.38 14.39
N MET A 318 0.95 11.85 14.64
CA MET A 318 1.14 10.63 15.46
C MET A 318 0.67 10.82 16.91
N ARG A 319 0.83 12.00 17.49
CA ARG A 319 0.29 12.32 18.84
C ARG A 319 -1.24 12.29 18.83
N ARG A 320 -1.89 12.90 17.83
CA ARG A 320 -3.35 12.95 17.72
C ARG A 320 -3.93 11.57 17.48
N ASP A 321 -3.33 10.83 16.55
CA ASP A 321 -3.73 9.45 16.24
C ASP A 321 -3.57 8.53 17.45
N GLY A 322 -2.45 8.66 18.18
CA GLY A 322 -2.21 7.91 19.42
C GLY A 322 -3.24 8.20 20.50
N ALA A 323 -3.63 9.48 20.68
CA ALA A 323 -4.68 9.86 21.62
C ALA A 323 -6.05 9.29 21.22
N ALA A 324 -6.38 9.26 19.93
CA ALA A 324 -7.59 8.63 19.43
C ALA A 324 -7.61 7.12 19.74
N LEU A 325 -6.51 6.42 19.49
CA LEU A 325 -6.41 4.99 19.77
C LEU A 325 -6.50 4.66 21.28
N VAL A 326 -5.89 5.47 22.15
CA VAL A 326 -6.03 5.33 23.60
C VAL A 326 -7.51 5.38 24.00
N ARG A 327 -8.27 6.36 23.49
CA ARG A 327 -9.71 6.48 23.75
C ARG A 327 -10.49 5.29 23.21
N ALA A 328 -10.23 4.88 21.99
CA ALA A 328 -10.90 3.74 21.37
C ALA A 328 -10.68 2.44 22.17
N PHE A 329 -9.44 2.14 22.55
CA PHE A 329 -9.10 0.93 23.28
C PHE A 329 -9.63 0.96 24.72
N ARG A 330 -9.58 2.11 25.40
CA ARG A 330 -10.22 2.27 26.72
C ARG A 330 -11.74 2.02 26.62
N ARG A 331 -12.42 2.66 25.68
CA ARG A 331 -13.87 2.45 25.45
C ARG A 331 -14.21 0.99 25.16
N LEU A 332 -13.40 0.30 24.36
CA LEU A 332 -13.58 -1.12 24.09
C LEU A 332 -13.45 -1.96 25.37
N GLU A 333 -12.41 -1.74 26.17
CA GLU A 333 -12.19 -2.46 27.43
C GLU A 333 -13.33 -2.21 28.43
N GLU A 334 -13.80 -0.97 28.55
CA GLU A 334 -14.93 -0.62 29.43
C GLU A 334 -16.22 -1.28 29.01
N ARG A 335 -16.55 -1.28 27.72
CA ARG A 335 -17.74 -1.96 27.18
C ARG A 335 -17.70 -3.46 27.46
N LEU A 336 -16.56 -4.11 27.20
CA LEU A 336 -16.36 -5.53 27.49
C LEU A 336 -16.44 -5.81 29.01
N ALA A 337 -15.89 -4.95 29.84
CA ALA A 337 -15.95 -5.07 31.30
C ALA A 337 -17.38 -4.93 31.84
N ALA A 338 -18.18 -4.06 31.22
CA ALA A 338 -19.60 -3.88 31.53
C ALA A 338 -20.50 -5.02 31.00
N GLY A 339 -19.93 -6.04 30.32
CA GLY A 339 -20.67 -7.14 29.73
C GLY A 339 -21.44 -6.77 28.45
N MET A 340 -21.12 -5.67 27.83
CA MET A 340 -21.71 -5.27 26.54
C MET A 340 -21.19 -6.16 25.42
N SER A 341 -22.07 -6.66 24.57
CA SER A 341 -21.65 -7.37 23.36
C SER A 341 -20.88 -6.44 22.44
N GLN A 342 -19.70 -6.87 22.03
CA GLN A 342 -18.86 -6.18 21.05
C GLN A 342 -18.40 -7.17 19.98
N THR A 343 -18.21 -6.70 18.78
CA THR A 343 -17.75 -7.45 17.61
C THR A 343 -16.52 -6.80 17.00
N GLU A 344 -15.90 -7.47 16.04
CA GLU A 344 -14.80 -6.89 15.24
C GLU A 344 -15.25 -5.64 14.46
N LEU A 345 -16.52 -5.57 14.03
CA LEU A 345 -17.10 -4.38 13.40
C LEU A 345 -17.20 -3.19 14.36
N ASP A 346 -17.52 -3.45 15.64
CA ASP A 346 -17.58 -2.39 16.65
C ASP A 346 -16.21 -1.78 16.93
N VAL A 347 -15.13 -2.56 16.78
CA VAL A 347 -13.74 -2.07 16.91
C VAL A 347 -13.44 -1.07 15.80
N ASP A 348 -13.76 -1.39 14.55
CA ASP A 348 -13.61 -0.48 13.41
C ASP A 348 -14.36 0.84 13.66
N VAL A 349 -15.62 0.75 14.06
CA VAL A 349 -16.44 1.92 14.39
C VAL A 349 -15.79 2.78 15.48
N LEU A 350 -15.32 2.17 16.58
CA LEU A 350 -14.70 2.88 17.69
C LEU A 350 -13.44 3.63 17.26
N VAL A 351 -12.57 2.96 16.52
CA VAL A 351 -11.31 3.56 16.05
C VAL A 351 -11.58 4.73 15.11
N ARG A 352 -12.52 4.57 14.17
CA ARG A 352 -12.91 5.61 13.22
C ARG A 352 -13.57 6.81 13.90
N GLU A 353 -14.48 6.59 14.87
CA GLU A 353 -15.12 7.67 15.64
C GLU A 353 -14.09 8.54 16.39
N GLU A 354 -13.13 7.91 17.07
CA GLU A 354 -12.13 8.63 17.86
C GLU A 354 -11.11 9.37 16.96
N ARG A 355 -10.75 8.81 15.81
CA ARG A 355 -9.96 9.50 14.79
C ARG A 355 -10.71 10.68 14.18
N ALA A 356 -12.00 10.51 13.86
CA ALA A 356 -12.84 11.56 13.29
C ALA A 356 -13.02 12.76 14.23
N ALA A 357 -12.88 12.55 15.54
CA ALA A 357 -12.89 13.63 16.53
C ALA A 357 -11.57 14.42 16.58
N GLN A 358 -10.51 13.96 15.91
CA GLN A 358 -9.23 14.66 15.91
C GLN A 358 -9.20 15.79 14.87
N PRO A 359 -8.53 16.92 15.17
CA PRO A 359 -8.31 17.96 14.18
C PRO A 359 -7.58 17.43 12.95
N HIS A 360 -7.98 17.93 11.78
CA HIS A 360 -7.33 17.64 10.49
C HIS A 360 -7.45 16.20 10.00
N PHE A 361 -8.23 15.36 10.64
CA PHE A 361 -8.58 14.02 10.13
C PHE A 361 -9.44 14.16 8.88
N ILE A 362 -9.14 13.38 7.85
CA ILE A 362 -9.83 13.38 6.55
C ILE A 362 -10.57 12.06 6.32
N GLY A 363 -9.96 10.94 6.70
CA GLY A 363 -10.49 9.59 6.50
C GLY A 363 -9.52 8.52 6.94
N GLU A 364 -9.84 7.27 6.70
CA GLU A 364 -8.94 6.15 6.97
C GLU A 364 -7.85 6.09 5.89
N SER A 365 -6.66 5.59 6.24
CA SER A 365 -5.56 5.33 5.29
C SER A 365 -5.66 3.96 4.63
N PHE A 366 -6.40 3.05 5.25
CA PHE A 366 -6.86 1.76 4.74
C PHE A 366 -7.99 1.24 5.62
N ALA A 367 -8.74 0.23 5.14
CA ALA A 367 -9.83 -0.36 5.93
C ALA A 367 -9.29 -1.06 7.18
N THR A 368 -9.83 -0.73 8.35
CA THR A 368 -9.40 -1.30 9.63
C THR A 368 -9.43 -2.84 9.62
N ILE A 369 -8.34 -3.45 10.04
CA ILE A 369 -8.23 -4.89 10.28
C ILE A 369 -8.42 -5.10 11.79
N ALA A 370 -9.56 -5.66 12.18
CA ALA A 370 -9.82 -6.06 13.56
C ALA A 370 -10.02 -7.57 13.60
N GLY A 371 -8.94 -8.31 13.87
CA GLY A 371 -8.92 -9.76 13.80
C GLY A 371 -8.88 -10.41 15.20
N TYR A 372 -10.00 -10.97 15.67
CA TYR A 372 -10.08 -11.67 16.94
C TYR A 372 -9.70 -13.13 16.81
N GLN A 373 -8.73 -13.58 17.64
CA GLN A 373 -8.27 -14.98 17.68
C GLN A 373 -7.88 -15.50 16.28
N ALA A 374 -8.59 -16.49 15.74
CA ALA A 374 -8.31 -17.12 14.45
C ALA A 374 -8.36 -16.13 13.28
N ASN A 375 -9.23 -15.11 13.33
CA ASN A 375 -9.31 -14.08 12.29
C ASN A 375 -8.05 -13.21 12.23
N GLY A 376 -7.38 -13.00 13.37
CA GLY A 376 -6.07 -12.33 13.40
C GLY A 376 -4.97 -13.09 12.66
N ALA A 377 -5.16 -14.39 12.38
CA ALA A 377 -4.21 -15.15 11.55
C ALA A 377 -4.34 -14.89 10.04
N LEU A 378 -5.25 -14.04 9.64
CA LEU A 378 -5.43 -13.55 8.27
C LEU A 378 -4.82 -12.14 8.19
N PRO A 379 -3.62 -11.94 7.63
CA PRO A 379 -2.90 -10.66 7.71
C PRO A 379 -3.69 -9.46 7.18
N HIS A 380 -4.54 -9.67 6.17
CA HIS A 380 -5.40 -8.66 5.55
C HIS A 380 -6.88 -8.99 5.78
N TYR A 381 -7.21 -9.46 6.99
CA TYR A 381 -8.59 -9.75 7.37
C TYR A 381 -9.47 -8.50 7.29
N ARG A 382 -10.67 -8.65 6.75
CA ARG A 382 -11.71 -7.61 6.76
C ARG A 382 -12.99 -8.20 7.36
N ALA A 383 -13.41 -7.67 8.50
CA ALA A 383 -14.70 -8.00 9.08
C ALA A 383 -15.82 -7.44 8.18
N THR A 384 -16.85 -8.25 7.91
CA THR A 384 -18.06 -7.83 7.19
C THR A 384 -19.30 -8.20 7.99
N PRO A 385 -20.47 -7.61 7.69
CA PRO A 385 -21.72 -8.00 8.37
C PRO A 385 -21.99 -9.51 8.33
N GLU A 386 -21.57 -10.19 7.26
CA GLU A 386 -21.76 -11.62 7.06
C GLU A 386 -20.68 -12.48 7.74
N HIS A 387 -19.47 -11.90 7.90
CA HIS A 387 -18.29 -12.61 8.41
C HIS A 387 -17.53 -11.76 9.42
N HIS A 388 -17.85 -11.91 10.69
CA HIS A 388 -17.16 -11.28 11.82
C HIS A 388 -17.31 -12.12 13.08
N SER A 389 -16.45 -11.88 14.05
CA SER A 389 -16.50 -12.55 15.35
C SER A 389 -17.05 -11.62 16.43
N ALA A 390 -17.83 -12.20 17.35
CA ALA A 390 -18.13 -11.58 18.64
C ALA A 390 -16.89 -11.68 19.55
N LEU A 391 -16.56 -10.58 20.21
CA LEU A 391 -15.44 -10.51 21.14
C LEU A 391 -15.81 -11.10 22.50
N ALA A 392 -14.89 -11.85 23.09
CA ALA A 392 -15.02 -12.36 24.43
C ALA A 392 -13.85 -11.89 25.31
N ARG A 393 -14.02 -11.88 26.63
CA ARG A 393 -12.98 -11.50 27.59
C ARG A 393 -11.90 -12.58 27.73
N LYS A 394 -11.30 -12.98 26.61
CA LYS A 394 -10.19 -13.94 26.53
C LYS A 394 -9.45 -13.79 25.22
N GLY A 395 -8.19 -14.22 25.20
CA GLY A 395 -7.36 -14.30 23.99
C GLY A 395 -6.94 -12.94 23.42
N LEU A 396 -6.55 -12.94 22.18
CA LEU A 396 -5.93 -11.79 21.50
C LEU A 396 -6.86 -11.19 20.43
N LEU A 397 -6.85 -9.87 20.35
CA LEU A 397 -7.42 -9.08 19.25
C LEU A 397 -6.26 -8.32 18.58
N LEU A 398 -6.04 -8.58 17.31
CA LEU A 398 -5.15 -7.79 16.47
C LEU A 398 -5.96 -6.63 15.88
N VAL A 399 -5.49 -5.40 16.07
CA VAL A 399 -6.06 -4.20 15.45
C VAL A 399 -4.98 -3.51 14.64
N ASP A 400 -5.19 -3.45 13.33
CA ASP A 400 -4.34 -2.74 12.39
C ASP A 400 -5.18 -1.69 11.67
N SER A 401 -4.76 -0.43 11.73
CA SER A 401 -5.56 0.70 11.28
C SER A 401 -4.72 1.93 11.06
N GLY A 402 -5.20 2.83 10.23
CA GLY A 402 -4.52 4.09 9.98
C GLY A 402 -5.46 5.20 9.58
N GLY A 403 -4.98 6.43 9.62
CA GLY A 403 -5.74 7.62 9.27
C GLY A 403 -5.00 8.54 8.31
N GLN A 404 -5.75 9.19 7.44
CA GLN A 404 -5.32 10.29 6.61
C GLN A 404 -5.60 11.61 7.33
N TYR A 405 -4.57 12.39 7.55
CA TYR A 405 -4.63 13.73 8.13
C TYR A 405 -3.98 14.72 7.15
N LEU A 406 -4.35 15.99 7.21
CA LEU A 406 -3.69 17.01 6.37
C LEU A 406 -2.18 17.06 6.59
N GLY A 407 -1.70 16.69 7.78
CA GLY A 407 -0.29 16.68 8.18
C GLY A 407 0.39 15.32 8.19
N GLY A 408 -0.21 14.28 7.57
CA GLY A 408 0.43 12.96 7.49
C GLY A 408 -0.54 11.82 7.26
N THR A 409 0.03 10.64 7.09
CA THR A 409 -0.67 9.35 6.99
C THR A 409 -0.19 8.47 8.14
N THR A 410 -1.11 7.83 8.88
CA THR A 410 -0.74 6.90 9.95
C THR A 410 -1.01 5.45 9.56
N ASP A 411 -0.25 4.56 10.18
CA ASP A 411 -0.30 3.13 10.07
C ASP A 411 0.17 2.51 11.38
N ILE A 412 -0.61 1.63 11.97
CA ILE A 412 -0.31 1.07 13.28
C ILE A 412 -1.01 -0.27 13.50
N THR A 413 -0.27 -1.25 13.95
CA THR A 413 -0.85 -2.48 14.49
C THR A 413 -0.59 -2.62 15.97
N ARG A 414 -1.64 -2.97 16.73
CA ARG A 414 -1.57 -3.38 18.15
C ARG A 414 -2.27 -4.71 18.36
N VAL A 415 -1.73 -5.50 19.29
CA VAL A 415 -2.36 -6.73 19.78
C VAL A 415 -2.81 -6.51 21.20
N LEU A 416 -4.12 -6.64 21.42
CA LEU A 416 -4.78 -6.43 22.71
C LEU A 416 -5.12 -7.78 23.34
N ALA A 417 -4.78 -7.95 24.62
CA ALA A 417 -5.25 -9.06 25.43
C ALA A 417 -6.62 -8.72 26.02
N LEU A 418 -7.69 -9.31 25.48
CA LEU A 418 -9.06 -9.04 25.94
C LEU A 418 -9.42 -9.71 27.29
N GLY A 419 -8.46 -10.41 27.89
CA GLY A 419 -8.58 -11.13 29.15
C GLY A 419 -7.49 -12.19 29.27
N GLU A 420 -7.85 -13.40 29.68
CA GLU A 420 -6.90 -14.51 29.82
C GLU A 420 -6.31 -14.90 28.46
N THR A 421 -4.98 -15.00 28.40
CA THR A 421 -4.19 -15.43 27.23
C THR A 421 -3.45 -16.72 27.52
N THR A 422 -3.21 -17.54 26.49
CA THR A 422 -2.42 -18.76 26.63
C THR A 422 -0.91 -18.45 26.69
N ALA A 423 -0.12 -19.35 27.26
CA ALA A 423 1.34 -19.24 27.25
C ALA A 423 1.91 -19.19 25.82
N GLU A 424 1.28 -19.92 24.88
CA GLU A 424 1.67 -19.89 23.46
C GLU A 424 1.43 -18.49 22.87
N GLN A 425 0.27 -17.86 23.10
CA GLN A 425 -0.04 -16.52 22.62
C GLN A 425 0.97 -15.49 23.14
N ARG A 426 1.26 -15.51 24.45
CA ARG A 426 2.24 -14.57 25.04
C ARG A 426 3.65 -14.79 24.51
N ARG A 427 4.09 -16.06 24.40
CA ARG A 427 5.40 -16.39 23.81
C ARG A 427 5.50 -15.84 22.39
N ASP A 428 4.51 -16.11 21.54
CA ASP A 428 4.51 -15.73 20.14
C ASP A 428 4.48 -14.21 19.98
N ALA A 429 3.66 -13.49 20.76
CA ALA A 429 3.64 -12.02 20.77
C ALA A 429 4.98 -11.43 21.21
N THR A 430 5.65 -12.07 22.18
CA THR A 430 6.98 -11.63 22.62
C THR A 430 8.05 -11.84 21.56
N LEU A 431 8.01 -12.93 20.81
CA LEU A 431 8.98 -13.16 19.72
C LEU A 431 8.82 -12.13 18.60
N VAL A 432 7.59 -11.77 18.24
CA VAL A 432 7.33 -10.69 17.28
C VAL A 432 7.82 -9.34 17.84
N MET A 433 7.55 -9.05 19.12
CA MET A 433 8.04 -7.85 19.80
C MET A 433 9.57 -7.75 19.78
N LYS A 434 10.29 -8.84 20.02
CA LYS A 434 11.76 -8.89 19.92
C LYS A 434 12.23 -8.50 18.52
N GLY A 435 11.54 -8.95 17.47
CA GLY A 435 11.82 -8.58 16.09
C GLY A 435 11.62 -7.08 15.83
N LEU A 436 10.51 -6.51 16.31
CA LEU A 436 10.24 -5.08 16.22
C LEU A 436 11.32 -4.28 16.95
N ILE A 437 11.68 -4.65 18.18
CA ILE A 437 12.70 -3.97 18.98
C ILE A 437 14.06 -4.04 18.29
N ALA A 438 14.47 -5.23 17.80
CA ALA A 438 15.76 -5.41 17.15
C ALA A 438 15.94 -4.50 15.94
N LEU A 439 14.90 -4.38 15.10
CA LEU A 439 14.94 -3.51 13.93
C LEU A 439 14.83 -2.03 14.31
N SER A 440 13.95 -1.67 15.25
CA SER A 440 13.80 -0.28 15.71
C SER A 440 15.08 0.32 16.33
N ARG A 441 15.92 -0.53 16.95
CA ARG A 441 17.21 -0.14 17.55
C ARG A 441 18.39 -0.19 16.57
N ALA A 442 18.14 -0.61 15.33
CA ALA A 442 19.21 -0.80 14.36
C ALA A 442 19.97 0.50 14.07
N ARG A 443 21.29 0.42 14.09
CA ARG A 443 22.20 1.41 13.52
C ARG A 443 22.86 0.78 12.31
N PHE A 444 22.88 1.50 11.21
CA PHE A 444 23.35 0.96 9.94
C PHE A 444 24.12 2.00 9.15
N PRO A 445 25.11 1.58 8.35
CA PRO A 445 25.91 2.52 7.57
C PRO A 445 25.04 3.21 6.49
N LYS A 446 25.33 4.47 6.23
CA LYS A 446 24.74 5.21 5.11
C LYS A 446 24.95 4.45 3.81
N GLY A 447 23.88 4.31 3.02
CA GLY A 447 23.87 3.49 1.81
C GLY A 447 23.31 2.07 2.02
N ALA A 448 23.03 1.65 3.26
CA ALA A 448 22.32 0.40 3.52
C ALA A 448 20.89 0.47 2.99
N SER A 449 20.40 -0.66 2.49
CA SER A 449 19.04 -0.83 1.97
C SER A 449 18.18 -1.67 2.92
N GLY A 450 16.85 -1.53 2.81
CA GLY A 450 15.91 -2.26 3.66
C GLY A 450 16.08 -3.78 3.63
N PRO A 451 16.32 -4.43 2.48
CA PRO A 451 16.60 -5.88 2.43
C PRO A 451 17.77 -6.36 3.30
N GLN A 452 18.75 -5.51 3.56
CA GLN A 452 19.87 -5.85 4.47
C GLN A 452 19.43 -5.87 5.94
N LEU A 453 18.37 -5.15 6.29
CA LEU A 453 17.87 -5.00 7.66
C LEU A 453 16.73 -5.96 8.00
N ASP A 454 16.03 -6.53 7.02
CA ASP A 454 14.86 -7.40 7.18
C ASP A 454 15.14 -8.58 8.13
N ALA A 455 16.31 -9.18 8.03
CA ALA A 455 16.71 -10.30 8.87
C ALA A 455 16.74 -9.97 10.38
N LEU A 456 16.96 -8.72 10.76
CA LEU A 456 16.96 -8.30 12.17
C LEU A 456 15.59 -8.55 12.83
N ALA A 457 14.51 -8.25 12.12
CA ALA A 457 13.17 -8.47 12.60
C ALA A 457 12.77 -9.96 12.57
N ARG A 458 13.29 -10.74 11.62
CA ARG A 458 12.97 -12.17 11.48
C ARG A 458 13.77 -13.08 12.40
N ALA A 459 14.96 -12.66 12.80
CA ALA A 459 15.90 -13.52 13.56
C ALA A 459 15.29 -14.16 14.82
N PRO A 460 14.51 -13.48 15.68
CA PRO A 460 13.87 -14.12 16.83
C PRO A 460 12.87 -15.21 16.46
N LEU A 461 12.15 -15.05 15.35
CA LEU A 461 11.19 -16.03 14.84
C LEU A 461 11.91 -17.22 14.20
N TRP A 462 12.92 -16.96 13.39
CA TRP A 462 13.75 -18.02 12.77
C TRP A 462 14.44 -18.91 13.81
N ALA A 463 14.93 -18.30 14.90
CA ALA A 463 15.50 -19.05 16.02
C ALA A 463 14.49 -20.01 16.69
N ALA A 464 13.19 -19.73 16.54
CA ALA A 464 12.11 -20.58 17.02
C ALA A 464 11.48 -21.47 15.92
N GLY A 465 12.07 -21.51 14.71
CA GLY A 465 11.58 -22.28 13.56
C GLY A 465 10.29 -21.70 12.94
N MET A 466 10.08 -20.38 13.06
CA MET A 466 8.88 -19.67 12.57
C MET A 466 9.28 -18.54 11.62
N ASP A 467 8.34 -18.11 10.76
CA ASP A 467 8.51 -16.99 9.83
C ASP A 467 7.14 -16.39 9.47
N TYR A 468 7.14 -15.26 8.74
CA TYR A 468 5.97 -14.63 8.17
C TYR A 468 6.16 -14.32 6.69
N GLY A 469 5.05 -14.30 5.94
CA GLY A 469 5.05 -14.25 4.48
C GLY A 469 4.92 -12.86 3.84
N HIS A 470 5.01 -11.78 4.62
CA HIS A 470 4.94 -10.41 4.09
C HIS A 470 6.26 -9.65 4.33
N GLY A 471 6.37 -8.43 3.79
CA GLY A 471 7.49 -7.54 4.07
C GLY A 471 7.50 -7.10 5.53
N THR A 472 8.67 -6.79 6.07
CA THR A 472 8.80 -6.27 7.44
C THR A 472 8.46 -4.79 7.54
N GLY A 473 8.43 -4.08 6.39
CA GLY A 473 8.09 -2.67 6.36
C GLY A 473 8.09 -2.08 4.96
N HIS A 474 7.36 -0.99 4.81
CA HIS A 474 7.20 -0.20 3.58
C HIS A 474 7.30 1.29 3.87
N GLY A 475 7.56 2.09 2.84
CA GLY A 475 7.47 3.54 2.94
C GLY A 475 6.03 4.01 3.13
N VAL A 476 5.87 5.21 3.73
CA VAL A 476 4.56 5.82 3.99
C VAL A 476 4.52 7.23 3.43
N GLY A 477 3.40 7.59 2.80
CA GLY A 477 3.17 8.89 2.21
C GLY A 477 2.93 10.00 3.25
N TYR A 478 2.90 11.22 2.78
CA TYR A 478 2.53 12.41 3.54
C TYR A 478 1.18 12.93 3.04
N PHE A 479 0.12 12.55 3.73
CA PHE A 479 -1.26 12.69 3.24
C PHE A 479 -1.38 12.16 1.80
N LEU A 480 -0.89 10.93 1.62
CA LEU A 480 -0.84 10.17 0.38
C LEU A 480 -1.01 8.67 0.69
N ASN A 481 -0.60 7.80 -0.22
CA ASN A 481 -0.74 6.36 -0.07
C ASN A 481 -0.04 5.85 1.21
N VAL A 482 -0.70 4.97 1.94
CA VAL A 482 -0.11 4.31 3.10
C VAL A 482 1.11 3.49 2.67
N HIS A 483 1.04 2.80 1.55
CA HIS A 483 2.17 2.13 0.91
C HIS A 483 2.83 3.06 -0.10
N GLU A 484 3.99 3.61 0.23
CA GLU A 484 4.76 4.52 -0.62
C GLU A 484 6.18 4.03 -0.83
N GLY A 485 6.56 3.76 -2.10
CA GLY A 485 7.96 3.49 -2.45
C GLY A 485 8.83 4.76 -2.45
N PRO A 486 10.13 4.62 -2.78
CA PRO A 486 10.78 3.44 -3.37
C PRO A 486 11.38 2.46 -2.34
N GLN A 487 11.55 2.86 -1.07
CA GLN A 487 12.14 2.03 -0.02
C GLN A 487 11.15 0.98 0.51
N GLY A 488 11.68 -0.10 1.05
CA GLY A 488 10.92 -1.10 1.79
C GLY A 488 11.87 -2.07 2.48
N ILE A 489 11.47 -2.57 3.65
CA ILE A 489 12.21 -3.59 4.43
C ILE A 489 11.55 -4.93 4.18
N ARG A 490 12.19 -5.77 3.37
CA ARG A 490 11.64 -7.07 2.93
C ARG A 490 12.76 -7.96 2.41
N PRO A 491 12.57 -9.28 2.32
CA PRO A 491 13.53 -10.15 1.65
C PRO A 491 13.87 -9.63 0.25
N PRO A 492 15.12 -9.79 -0.21
CA PRO A 492 15.53 -9.33 -1.53
C PRO A 492 14.73 -10.05 -2.63
N ILE A 493 14.25 -9.29 -3.61
CA ILE A 493 13.59 -9.83 -4.80
C ILE A 493 14.64 -9.92 -5.91
N SER A 494 14.71 -11.08 -6.58
CA SER A 494 15.62 -11.27 -7.71
C SER A 494 15.37 -10.23 -8.81
N GLY A 495 16.42 -9.50 -9.19
CA GLY A 495 16.34 -8.42 -10.19
C GLY A 495 15.70 -7.11 -9.71
N GLY A 496 15.28 -7.01 -8.44
CA GLY A 496 14.77 -5.78 -7.86
C GLY A 496 15.89 -4.76 -7.59
N ALA A 497 15.62 -3.47 -7.84
CA ALA A 497 16.55 -2.40 -7.48
C ALA A 497 16.68 -2.29 -5.95
N LEU A 498 17.91 -2.17 -5.47
CA LEU A 498 18.18 -1.87 -4.06
C LEU A 498 18.14 -0.34 -3.88
N VAL A 499 17.25 0.10 -3.01
CA VAL A 499 17.13 1.53 -2.65
C VAL A 499 17.75 1.72 -1.28
N ALA A 500 18.75 2.60 -1.21
CA ALA A 500 19.36 2.98 0.06
C ALA A 500 18.35 3.74 0.92
N LEU A 501 18.35 3.46 2.21
CA LEU A 501 17.61 4.26 3.18
C LEU A 501 18.33 5.61 3.38
N GLU A 502 17.55 6.71 3.34
CA GLU A 502 18.08 8.07 3.48
C GLU A 502 17.33 8.82 4.59
N PRO A 503 17.98 9.78 5.28
CA PRO A 503 17.31 10.62 6.27
C PRO A 503 16.04 11.29 5.73
N GLY A 504 14.97 11.28 6.53
CA GLY A 504 13.64 11.75 6.16
C GLY A 504 12.74 10.72 5.49
N MET A 505 13.24 9.55 5.12
CA MET A 505 12.39 8.44 4.68
C MET A 505 11.66 7.82 5.86
N ILE A 506 10.35 7.64 5.73
CA ILE A 506 9.51 6.95 6.72
C ILE A 506 9.34 5.51 6.27
N THR A 507 9.34 4.59 7.22
CA THR A 507 9.05 3.17 6.99
C THR A 507 8.22 2.59 8.12
N SER A 508 7.33 1.64 7.82
CA SER A 508 6.78 0.77 8.84
C SER A 508 7.83 -0.21 9.33
N ILE A 509 7.67 -0.67 10.57
CA ILE A 509 8.39 -1.80 11.18
C ILE A 509 7.31 -2.69 11.77
N GLU A 510 6.93 -3.75 11.04
CA GLU A 510 5.71 -4.54 11.25
C GLU A 510 5.93 -6.06 11.18
N PRO A 511 6.90 -6.64 11.92
CA PRO A 511 7.01 -8.09 11.97
C PRO A 511 5.70 -8.74 12.45
N GLY A 512 5.41 -9.95 11.96
CA GLY A 512 4.19 -10.67 12.32
C GLY A 512 4.41 -12.16 12.51
N LEU A 513 3.38 -12.84 12.99
CA LEU A 513 3.29 -14.30 13.06
C LEU A 513 1.82 -14.73 12.96
N TYR A 514 1.52 -15.62 12.05
CA TYR A 514 0.13 -16.01 11.75
C TYR A 514 -0.01 -17.52 11.84
N LYS A 515 -0.80 -18.00 12.80
CA LYS A 515 -1.08 -19.42 13.00
C LYS A 515 -2.51 -19.72 12.61
N PRO A 516 -2.77 -20.30 11.43
CA PRO A 516 -4.12 -20.57 10.95
C PRO A 516 -5.00 -21.27 12.00
N ALA A 517 -6.26 -20.85 12.10
CA ALA A 517 -7.27 -21.33 13.04
C ALA A 517 -6.90 -21.15 14.54
N ARG A 518 -5.85 -20.39 14.88
CA ARG A 518 -5.42 -20.12 16.26
C ARG A 518 -5.38 -18.63 16.58
N HIS A 519 -4.35 -17.92 16.13
CA HIS A 519 -4.17 -16.50 16.38
C HIS A 519 -3.18 -15.90 15.38
N GLY A 520 -3.28 -14.59 15.18
CA GLY A 520 -2.27 -13.78 14.49
C GLY A 520 -1.75 -12.69 15.39
N ILE A 521 -0.53 -12.29 15.13
CA ILE A 521 0.20 -11.25 15.85
C ILE A 521 0.93 -10.40 14.83
N ARG A 522 0.75 -9.08 14.90
CA ARG A 522 1.58 -8.06 14.28
C ARG A 522 1.80 -6.95 15.30
N HIS A 523 3.02 -6.55 15.50
CA HIS A 523 3.37 -5.34 16.23
C HIS A 523 4.00 -4.37 15.25
N GLU A 524 3.50 -3.14 15.24
CA GLU A 524 3.91 -2.19 14.24
C GLU A 524 4.08 -0.79 14.81
N ASN A 525 5.14 -0.12 14.35
CA ASN A 525 5.34 1.31 14.47
C ASN A 525 5.85 1.86 13.13
N LEU A 526 5.48 3.09 12.83
CA LEU A 526 6.18 3.90 11.85
C LEU A 526 7.45 4.49 12.46
N ALA A 527 8.50 4.53 11.67
CA ALA A 527 9.77 5.13 12.03
C ALA A 527 10.34 5.99 10.90
N VAL A 528 11.05 7.05 11.22
CA VAL A 528 11.78 7.86 10.25
C VAL A 528 13.27 7.56 10.35
N VAL A 529 13.94 7.49 9.21
CA VAL A 529 15.39 7.38 9.12
C VAL A 529 16.02 8.72 9.51
N VAL A 530 16.95 8.68 10.46
CA VAL A 530 17.68 9.85 10.96
C VAL A 530 19.19 9.63 10.90
N GLU A 531 19.96 10.72 10.87
CA GLU A 531 21.40 10.64 11.08
C GLU A 531 21.69 10.22 12.53
N ALA A 532 22.62 9.29 12.73
CA ALA A 532 22.98 8.81 14.06
C ALA A 532 24.35 9.36 14.48
N GLU A 533 25.43 8.83 13.92
CA GLU A 533 26.78 9.20 14.31
C GLU A 533 27.74 9.08 13.12
N GLN A 534 28.82 9.85 13.18
CA GLN A 534 29.98 9.72 12.30
C GLN A 534 31.10 8.99 13.05
N THR A 535 31.63 7.95 12.45
CA THR A 535 32.73 7.13 13.01
C THR A 535 33.91 7.07 12.05
N GLU A 536 35.00 6.43 12.43
CA GLU A 536 36.11 6.12 11.53
C GLU A 536 35.70 5.19 10.36
N PHE A 537 34.57 4.51 10.46
CA PHE A 537 33.99 3.63 9.42
C PHE A 537 32.96 4.35 8.53
N GLY A 538 32.70 5.65 8.74
CA GLY A 538 31.79 6.47 7.95
C GLY A 538 30.56 6.94 8.73
N ASP A 539 29.57 7.45 7.98
CA ASP A 539 28.30 7.94 8.51
C ASP A 539 27.35 6.79 8.80
N PHE A 540 26.70 6.82 9.97
CA PHE A 540 25.68 5.85 10.38
C PHE A 540 24.31 6.52 10.49
N LEU A 541 23.28 5.74 10.18
CA LEU A 541 21.87 6.11 10.29
C LEU A 541 21.19 5.25 11.37
N ALA A 542 20.04 5.72 11.85
CA ALA A 542 19.18 5.01 12.81
C ALA A 542 17.71 5.29 12.51
N PHE A 543 16.82 4.67 13.28
CA PHE A 543 15.39 4.93 13.25
C PHE A 543 14.96 5.75 14.48
N GLU A 544 14.16 6.81 14.25
CA GLU A 544 13.34 7.49 15.25
C GLU A 544 11.93 6.92 15.15
N THR A 545 11.41 6.33 16.21
CA THR A 545 10.03 5.85 16.25
C THR A 545 9.05 7.02 16.29
N LEU A 546 8.08 7.03 15.36
CA LEU A 546 7.07 8.09 15.23
C LEU A 546 5.75 7.72 15.89
N THR A 547 5.32 6.45 15.77
CA THR A 547 4.04 5.97 16.30
C THR A 547 4.01 6.04 17.83
N LEU A 548 2.91 6.56 18.39
CA LEU A 548 2.72 6.77 19.81
C LEU A 548 1.42 6.08 20.28
N CYS A 549 1.51 4.81 20.67
CA CYS A 549 0.43 4.06 21.29
C CYS A 549 1.03 2.93 22.13
N PRO A 550 0.57 2.65 23.36
CA PRO A 550 1.18 1.60 24.16
C PRO A 550 1.02 0.22 23.53
N PHE A 551 2.02 -0.64 23.71
CA PHE A 551 1.88 -2.07 23.51
C PHE A 551 1.22 -2.72 24.74
N ASP A 552 0.30 -3.64 24.53
CA ASP A 552 -0.36 -4.32 25.66
C ASP A 552 0.56 -5.36 26.30
N ARG A 553 1.10 -5.02 27.46
CA ARG A 553 2.02 -5.86 28.23
C ARG A 553 1.41 -7.19 28.66
N ARG A 554 0.06 -7.26 28.79
CA ARG A 554 -0.69 -8.49 29.14
C ARG A 554 -0.61 -9.54 28.05
N ALA A 555 -0.32 -9.13 26.81
CA ALA A 555 -0.10 -10.01 25.67
C ALA A 555 1.32 -10.59 25.63
N LEU A 556 2.25 -10.13 26.48
CA LEU A 556 3.66 -10.51 26.44
C LEU A 556 4.01 -11.52 27.56
N GLU A 557 5.13 -12.24 27.36
CA GLU A 557 5.82 -13.05 28.36
C GLU A 557 7.15 -12.35 28.74
N PRO A 558 7.16 -11.53 29.80
CA PRO A 558 8.30 -10.67 30.12
C PRO A 558 9.62 -11.41 30.34
N ASN A 559 9.56 -12.67 30.78
CA ASN A 559 10.77 -13.47 31.02
C ASN A 559 11.54 -13.85 29.74
N LEU A 560 10.93 -13.69 28.56
CA LEU A 560 11.58 -13.91 27.27
C LEU A 560 12.32 -12.66 26.75
N LEU A 561 12.07 -11.48 27.34
CA LEU A 561 12.78 -10.25 27.02
C LEU A 561 14.09 -10.17 27.80
N ASN A 562 15.18 -9.84 27.14
CA ASN A 562 16.43 -9.51 27.82
C ASN A 562 16.36 -8.10 28.47
N PRO A 563 17.34 -7.72 29.31
CA PRO A 563 17.31 -6.40 29.99
C PRO A 563 17.25 -5.20 29.04
N GLU A 564 17.93 -5.26 27.90
CA GLU A 564 17.93 -4.17 26.92
C GLU A 564 16.60 -4.05 26.17
N GLU A 565 15.95 -5.16 25.87
CA GLU A 565 14.63 -5.19 25.24
C GLU A 565 13.56 -4.65 26.18
N ARG A 566 13.65 -5.00 27.49
CA ARG A 566 12.76 -4.42 28.52
C ARG A 566 12.96 -2.92 28.65
N ALA A 567 14.21 -2.48 28.76
CA ALA A 567 14.52 -1.05 28.86
C ALA A 567 13.98 -0.28 27.65
N TRP A 568 14.15 -0.81 26.43
CA TRP A 568 13.60 -0.18 25.23
C TRP A 568 12.07 -0.04 25.30
N LEU A 569 11.36 -1.07 25.74
CA LEU A 569 9.89 -1.06 25.83
C LEU A 569 9.41 -0.10 26.92
N ASP A 570 10.09 -0.07 28.07
CA ASP A 570 9.79 0.87 29.17
C ASP A 570 10.06 2.33 28.76
N ASP A 571 11.15 2.61 28.06
CA ASP A 571 11.49 3.93 27.50
C ASP A 571 10.47 4.37 26.45
N TYR A 572 10.05 3.44 25.56
CA TYR A 572 9.00 3.69 24.58
C TYR A 572 7.68 4.06 25.29
N HIS A 573 7.25 3.29 26.28
CA HIS A 573 6.03 3.57 27.05
C HIS A 573 6.13 4.89 27.82
N ALA A 574 7.30 5.24 28.36
CA ALA A 574 7.53 6.54 28.99
C ALA A 574 7.36 7.69 28.00
N SER A 575 7.90 7.53 26.77
CA SER A 575 7.77 8.51 25.68
C SER A 575 6.30 8.66 25.22
N VAL A 576 5.59 7.55 25.07
CA VAL A 576 4.15 7.54 24.73
C VAL A 576 3.35 8.29 25.79
N ARG A 577 3.56 7.97 27.08
CA ARG A 577 2.87 8.65 28.18
C ARG A 577 3.17 10.15 28.18
N ALA A 578 4.42 10.56 28.06
CA ALA A 578 4.80 11.97 28.05
C ALA A 578 4.16 12.74 26.89
N ALA A 579 4.11 12.14 25.70
CA ALA A 579 3.59 12.79 24.50
C ALA A 579 2.06 12.88 24.47
N LEU A 580 1.34 11.89 25.01
CA LEU A 580 -0.12 11.81 24.91
C LEU A 580 -0.85 12.41 26.11
N SER A 581 -0.26 12.42 27.32
CA SER A 581 -0.92 12.93 28.53
C SER A 581 -1.56 14.32 28.37
N PRO A 582 -0.95 15.29 27.67
CA PRO A 582 -1.56 16.61 27.49
C PRO A 582 -2.82 16.63 26.61
N LEU A 583 -3.11 15.54 25.90
CA LEU A 583 -4.21 15.42 24.94
C LEU A 583 -5.40 14.60 25.48
N LEU A 584 -5.29 14.04 26.69
CA LEU A 584 -6.21 13.07 27.27
C LEU A 584 -6.94 13.67 28.47
N ASP A 585 -8.18 13.20 28.69
CA ASP A 585 -8.90 13.47 29.95
C ASP A 585 -8.43 12.53 31.08
N ASP A 586 -8.97 12.73 32.29
CA ASP A 586 -8.56 11.97 33.49
C ASP A 586 -8.76 10.45 33.33
N ALA A 587 -9.84 10.02 32.64
CA ALA A 587 -10.14 8.60 32.47
C ALA A 587 -9.21 7.95 31.44
N ASP A 588 -8.94 8.65 30.35
CA ASP A 588 -8.00 8.24 29.31
C ASP A 588 -6.57 8.20 29.86
N LEU A 589 -6.18 9.22 30.64
CA LEU A 589 -4.88 9.29 31.28
C LEU A 589 -4.67 8.13 32.27
N ALA A 590 -5.66 7.83 33.10
CA ALA A 590 -5.58 6.72 34.03
C ALA A 590 -5.46 5.35 33.31
N TRP A 591 -6.11 5.21 32.14
CA TRP A 591 -5.94 4.04 31.30
C TRP A 591 -4.52 3.97 30.71
N LEU A 592 -4.03 5.07 30.15
CA LEU A 592 -2.69 5.17 29.57
C LEU A 592 -1.60 4.85 30.60
N GLU A 593 -1.69 5.39 31.81
CA GLU A 593 -0.73 5.15 32.90
C GLU A 593 -0.64 3.65 33.26
N ARG A 594 -1.79 2.97 33.34
CA ARG A 594 -1.80 1.52 33.59
C ARG A 594 -1.13 0.72 32.47
N HIS A 595 -1.33 1.12 31.21
CA HIS A 595 -0.77 0.40 30.06
C HIS A 595 0.69 0.77 29.79
N CYS A 596 1.15 1.94 30.20
CA CYS A 596 2.54 2.39 30.10
C CYS A 596 3.37 2.16 31.38
N ALA A 597 2.84 1.45 32.39
CA ALA A 597 3.65 1.13 33.58
C ALA A 597 4.82 0.21 33.20
N PRO A 598 6.01 0.30 33.84
CA PRO A 598 7.16 -0.57 33.54
C PRO A 598 6.85 -2.06 33.67
N LEU A 599 7.61 -2.91 32.94
CA LEU A 599 7.52 -4.37 32.97
C LEU A 599 8.11 -4.96 34.26
#